data_0c3c4772e2e327b6658843bb056e50cc
#
_entry.id   0c3c4772e2e327b6658843bb056e50cc
#
_cell.length_a   1.000
_cell.length_b   1.000
_cell.length_c   1.000
_cell.angle_alpha   90.00
_cell.angle_beta   90.00
_cell.angle_gamma   90.00
#
_symmetry.space_group_name_H-M   'P 1'
#
loop_
_entity.id
_entity.type
_entity.pdbx_description
1 polymer ?
#
loop_
_entity_poly.entity_id
_entity_poly.type
_entity_poly.pdbx_seq_one_letter_code
_entity_poly.pdbx_strand_id
1 'polypeptide(L)'
;MPKKHGTAKGLIKAAAALAIIVGTGTGAAAQAPRQAGTATGALTTGALPPVSSLDVARTGDTRPPIGWVQFCGTRAYAAECAVDPSEPEKVELTPKLWRTVTTMNNRVNKEIEPITDMDHWGVIERWDMAEDGKGDCEEYVNIKRKRLVEAGIARRALRVVVVIDEENAGHAVLMLRTDKGDFILDNKRNAILAWHQTGYVYVKRESQDRIGWVALGGATGPQVASR
;
A
#
# COMPACT_ATOMS: atom_id res chain seq x y z
N MET A 1 6.14 -33.30 49.46
CA MET A 1 5.22 -32.74 50.48
C MET A 1 4.57 -31.49 49.94
N PRO A 2 3.28 -31.38 49.99
CA PRO A 2 2.47 -30.36 49.32
C PRO A 2 1.96 -29.29 50.27
N LYS A 3 1.58 -28.11 49.73
CA LYS A 3 0.53 -27.22 50.30
C LYS A 3 0.12 -26.29 49.16
N LYS A 4 -1.00 -26.36 48.56
CA LYS A 4 -2.45 -26.15 48.81
C LYS A 4 -2.84 -24.76 49.29
N HIS A 5 -3.81 -24.23 48.54
CA HIS A 5 -4.93 -23.28 48.82
C HIS A 5 -4.57 -21.78 48.68
N GLY A 6 -5.42 -20.93 48.13
CA GLY A 6 -6.85 -20.92 48.16
C GLY A 6 -7.48 -19.92 47.17
N THR A 7 -8.68 -20.28 46.85
CA THR A 7 -9.70 -19.58 46.10
C THR A 7 -10.29 -18.40 46.88
N ALA A 8 -10.67 -17.30 46.17
CA ALA A 8 -11.71 -16.41 46.68
C ALA A 8 -12.56 -15.91 45.49
N LYS A 9 -13.79 -16.39 45.47
CA LYS A 9 -14.93 -15.84 44.73
C LYS A 9 -15.45 -14.64 45.44
N GLY A 10 -15.73 -13.55 44.74
CA GLY A 10 -16.44 -12.37 45.21
C GLY A 10 -17.54 -12.00 44.26
N LEU A 11 -18.76 -12.37 44.64
CA LEU A 11 -20.05 -12.02 44.00
C LEU A 11 -20.65 -10.82 44.74
N ILE A 12 -20.99 -9.72 44.12
CA ILE A 12 -21.92 -8.68 44.61
C ILE A 12 -22.62 -8.08 43.39
N LYS A 13 -23.85 -8.47 43.15
CA LYS A 13 -25.18 -7.94 43.44
C LYS A 13 -25.53 -6.62 42.76
N ALA A 14 -26.57 -6.75 41.97
CA ALA A 14 -27.38 -5.72 41.30
C ALA A 14 -28.07 -4.75 42.29
N ALA A 15 -28.29 -3.53 41.84
CA ALA A 15 -29.37 -2.71 42.31
C ALA A 15 -29.93 -1.89 41.14
N ALA A 16 -31.21 -2.10 40.90
CA ALA A 16 -32.05 -1.32 40.01
C ALA A 16 -32.53 -0.07 40.69
N ALA A 17 -32.61 1.03 39.99
CA ALA A 17 -33.46 2.18 40.40
C ALA A 17 -34.13 2.77 39.17
N LEU A 18 -35.42 2.71 39.19
CA LEU A 18 -36.42 3.24 38.26
C LEU A 18 -36.67 4.71 38.56
N ALA A 19 -36.65 5.58 37.54
CA ALA A 19 -37.28 6.90 37.64
C ALA A 19 -37.86 7.30 36.27
N ILE A 20 -39.15 7.41 36.25
CA ILE A 20 -40.01 7.92 35.18
C ILE A 20 -40.04 9.44 35.27
N ILE A 21 -39.81 10.17 34.18
CA ILE A 21 -40.38 11.51 34.01
C ILE A 21 -40.83 11.69 32.56
N VAL A 22 -42.10 11.97 32.43
CA VAL A 22 -42.82 12.36 31.22
C VAL A 22 -42.51 13.82 30.91
N GLY A 23 -42.23 14.12 29.64
CA GLY A 23 -42.12 15.50 29.17
C GLY A 23 -42.40 15.55 27.66
N THR A 24 -43.58 16.00 27.31
CA THR A 24 -44.08 16.27 25.96
C THR A 24 -43.38 17.45 25.31
N GLY A 25 -42.94 17.34 24.09
CA GLY A 25 -42.43 18.44 23.29
C GLY A 25 -42.33 18.08 21.81
N THR A 26 -43.38 18.41 21.08
CA THR A 26 -43.49 18.29 19.63
C THR A 26 -42.54 19.26 18.93
N GLY A 27 -41.73 18.73 18.03
CA GLY A 27 -40.90 19.51 17.12
C GLY A 27 -40.37 18.64 16.01
N ALA A 28 -41.20 18.39 15.01
CA ALA A 28 -40.79 17.68 13.81
C ALA A 28 -39.90 18.60 12.94
N ALA A 29 -38.58 18.47 13.07
CA ALA A 29 -37.67 18.95 12.06
C ALA A 29 -37.37 17.80 11.12
N ALA A 30 -37.88 17.90 9.88
CA ALA A 30 -37.58 16.97 8.82
C ALA A 30 -36.09 17.04 8.50
N GLN A 31 -35.34 16.03 8.94
CA GLN A 31 -33.98 15.79 8.46
C GLN A 31 -34.08 15.19 7.07
N ALA A 32 -33.60 15.95 6.09
CA ALA A 32 -33.35 15.44 4.77
C ALA A 32 -32.39 14.22 4.86
N PRO A 33 -32.62 13.16 4.05
CA PRO A 33 -31.73 12.02 4.05
C PRO A 33 -30.34 12.48 3.61
N ARG A 34 -29.35 12.33 4.48
CA ARG A 34 -27.94 12.35 4.10
C ARG A 34 -27.76 11.20 3.12
N GLN A 35 -27.63 11.54 1.85
CA GLN A 35 -27.11 10.61 0.85
C GLN A 35 -25.68 10.28 1.28
N ALA A 36 -25.51 9.13 1.90
CA ALA A 36 -24.22 8.48 2.00
C ALA A 36 -23.79 8.24 0.55
N GLY A 37 -22.89 9.07 0.07
CA GLY A 37 -22.19 8.85 -1.18
C GLY A 37 -21.41 7.57 -1.04
N THR A 38 -22.02 6.45 -1.41
CA THR A 38 -21.32 5.20 -1.63
C THR A 38 -20.39 5.44 -2.81
N ALA A 39 -19.12 5.71 -2.51
CA ALA A 39 -18.05 5.59 -3.50
C ALA A 39 -17.91 4.10 -3.87
N THR A 40 -18.94 3.55 -4.49
CA THR A 40 -18.92 2.22 -5.09
C THR A 40 -18.32 2.35 -6.48
N GLY A 41 -17.06 2.77 -6.54
CA GLY A 41 -16.22 2.63 -7.71
C GLY A 41 -15.56 1.25 -7.70
N ALA A 42 -16.34 0.18 -7.67
CA ALA A 42 -15.84 -1.11 -8.12
C ALA A 42 -15.53 -0.93 -9.62
N LEU A 43 -14.25 -0.68 -9.93
CA LEU A 43 -13.77 -0.64 -11.31
C LEU A 43 -14.07 -2.01 -11.91
N THR A 44 -15.10 -2.07 -12.72
CA THR A 44 -15.42 -3.23 -13.55
C THR A 44 -14.15 -3.59 -14.33
N THR A 45 -13.71 -4.83 -14.18
CA THR A 45 -12.55 -5.43 -14.80
C THR A 45 -12.52 -5.13 -16.31
N GLY A 46 -11.89 -4.03 -16.70
CA GLY A 46 -11.70 -3.68 -18.11
C GLY A 46 -11.78 -2.19 -18.47
N ALA A 47 -12.35 -1.34 -17.65
CA ALA A 47 -12.31 0.09 -17.87
C ALA A 47 -10.97 0.65 -17.41
N LEU A 48 -10.34 1.50 -18.24
CA LEU A 48 -9.14 2.24 -17.83
C LEU A 48 -9.51 3.26 -16.75
N PRO A 49 -8.60 3.50 -15.77
CA PRO A 49 -8.78 4.57 -14.82
C PRO A 49 -8.80 5.94 -15.54
N PRO A 50 -9.41 6.96 -14.95
CA PRO A 50 -9.33 8.30 -15.49
C PRO A 50 -7.87 8.73 -15.62
N VAL A 51 -7.55 9.39 -16.72
CA VAL A 51 -6.18 9.85 -17.03
C VAL A 51 -5.69 10.75 -15.92
N SER A 52 -4.58 10.37 -15.28
CA SER A 52 -3.81 11.24 -14.43
C SER A 52 -2.57 11.66 -15.22
N SER A 53 -2.51 12.92 -15.63
CA SER A 53 -1.36 13.43 -16.40
C SER A 53 -0.12 13.72 -15.54
N LEU A 54 -0.19 13.45 -14.24
CA LEU A 54 0.86 13.84 -13.32
C LEU A 54 1.79 12.66 -13.00
N ASP A 55 3.07 12.87 -13.30
CA ASP A 55 4.16 12.04 -12.81
C ASP A 55 4.64 12.60 -11.46
N VAL A 56 5.12 11.72 -10.59
CA VAL A 56 5.87 12.17 -9.41
C VAL A 56 7.24 12.69 -9.83
N ALA A 57 7.47 13.98 -9.64
CA ALA A 57 8.74 14.63 -9.99
C ALA A 57 9.88 14.15 -9.06
N ARG A 58 11.05 13.89 -9.64
CA ARG A 58 12.28 13.65 -8.88
C ARG A 58 12.98 14.98 -8.56
N THR A 59 13.57 15.07 -7.37
CA THR A 59 14.26 16.28 -6.90
C THR A 59 15.77 16.11 -6.78
N GLY A 60 16.28 14.89 -6.97
CA GLY A 60 17.72 14.59 -6.91
C GLY A 60 17.99 13.16 -6.50
N ASP A 61 19.25 12.85 -6.27
CA ASP A 61 19.66 11.52 -5.77
C ASP A 61 19.49 11.41 -4.27
N THR A 62 19.27 10.19 -3.78
CA THR A 62 19.15 9.92 -2.35
C THR A 62 19.71 8.55 -1.99
N ARG A 63 19.91 8.33 -0.69
CA ARG A 63 20.35 7.03 -0.19
C ARG A 63 19.23 6.00 -0.26
N PRO A 64 19.52 4.76 -0.69
CA PRO A 64 18.57 3.66 -0.64
C PRO A 64 18.17 3.30 0.81
N PRO A 65 17.04 2.60 1.03
CA PRO A 65 16.78 1.89 2.27
C PRO A 65 17.87 0.84 2.56
N ILE A 66 18.17 0.59 3.83
CA ILE A 66 19.21 -0.38 4.17
C ILE A 66 18.82 -1.80 3.78
N GLY A 67 17.56 -2.19 3.97
CA GLY A 67 17.03 -3.49 3.56
C GLY A 67 17.17 -3.71 2.05
N TRP A 68 16.91 -2.69 1.23
CA TRP A 68 17.14 -2.76 -0.22
C TRP A 68 18.61 -2.98 -0.57
N VAL A 69 19.54 -2.32 0.13
CA VAL A 69 21.00 -2.52 -0.09
C VAL A 69 21.41 -3.96 0.20
N GLN A 70 20.92 -4.51 1.31
CA GLN A 70 21.19 -5.89 1.70
C GLN A 70 20.56 -6.88 0.72
N PHE A 71 19.32 -6.67 0.33
CA PHE A 71 18.60 -7.46 -0.66
C PHE A 71 19.34 -7.52 -1.99
N CYS A 72 19.70 -6.36 -2.56
CA CYS A 72 20.43 -6.27 -3.83
C CYS A 72 21.87 -6.81 -3.74
N GLY A 73 22.48 -6.75 -2.54
CA GLY A 73 23.79 -7.34 -2.28
C GLY A 73 23.79 -8.87 -2.20
N THR A 74 22.63 -9.47 -2.01
CA THR A 74 22.45 -10.92 -2.00
C THR A 74 22.46 -11.46 -3.42
N ARG A 75 23.37 -12.41 -3.71
CA ARG A 75 23.53 -12.97 -5.08
C ARG A 75 22.22 -13.50 -5.66
N ALA A 76 21.38 -14.11 -4.85
CA ALA A 76 20.10 -14.67 -5.27
C ALA A 76 19.12 -13.59 -5.79
N TYR A 77 19.20 -12.37 -5.27
CA TYR A 77 18.26 -11.29 -5.55
C TYR A 77 18.85 -10.12 -6.38
N ALA A 78 20.14 -10.16 -6.67
CA ALA A 78 20.83 -9.07 -7.40
C ALA A 78 20.15 -8.71 -8.73
N ALA A 79 19.61 -9.71 -9.45
CA ALA A 79 18.90 -9.51 -10.70
C ALA A 79 17.60 -8.71 -10.53
N GLU A 80 16.97 -8.75 -9.33
CA GLU A 80 15.75 -8.00 -9.04
C GLU A 80 16.00 -6.48 -8.93
N CYS A 81 17.26 -6.08 -8.72
CA CYS A 81 17.68 -4.68 -8.63
C CYS A 81 18.30 -4.15 -9.93
N ALA A 82 18.40 -4.99 -10.95
CA ALA A 82 18.98 -4.60 -12.23
C ALA A 82 18.16 -3.51 -12.92
N VAL A 83 18.86 -2.62 -13.61
CA VAL A 83 18.25 -1.57 -14.46
C VAL A 83 18.78 -1.77 -15.88
N ASP A 84 17.90 -1.96 -16.82
CA ASP A 84 18.20 -1.97 -18.26
C ASP A 84 17.71 -0.63 -18.87
N PRO A 85 18.64 0.28 -19.23
CA PRO A 85 18.26 1.54 -19.84
C PRO A 85 17.62 1.41 -21.24
N SER A 86 17.72 0.25 -21.89
CA SER A 86 17.06 0.00 -23.17
C SER A 86 15.56 -0.27 -23.04
N GLU A 87 15.10 -0.68 -21.86
CA GLU A 87 13.68 -0.83 -21.58
C GLU A 87 12.97 0.55 -21.51
N PRO A 88 11.68 0.61 -21.86
CA PRO A 88 10.92 1.85 -21.76
C PRO A 88 10.75 2.29 -20.28
N GLU A 89 10.89 3.59 -20.02
CA GLU A 89 10.65 4.17 -18.69
C GLU A 89 9.17 4.16 -18.29
N LYS A 90 8.30 4.14 -19.29
CA LYS A 90 6.85 4.10 -19.16
C LYS A 90 6.28 3.09 -20.13
N VAL A 91 5.21 2.45 -19.74
CA VAL A 91 4.46 1.55 -20.60
C VAL A 91 3.16 2.19 -21.07
N GLU A 92 2.67 1.79 -22.24
CA GLU A 92 1.35 2.20 -22.72
C GLU A 92 0.26 1.54 -21.86
N LEU A 93 -0.61 2.34 -21.27
CA LEU A 93 -1.72 1.86 -20.45
C LEU A 93 -2.89 1.38 -21.32
N THR A 94 -2.85 0.12 -21.70
CA THR A 94 -3.93 -0.54 -22.44
C THR A 94 -4.92 -1.24 -21.50
N PRO A 95 -6.15 -1.53 -21.95
CA PRO A 95 -7.11 -2.34 -21.17
C PRO A 95 -6.58 -3.74 -20.82
N LYS A 96 -5.75 -4.33 -21.69
CA LYS A 96 -5.07 -5.61 -21.43
C LYS A 96 -4.07 -5.47 -20.30
N LEU A 97 -3.19 -4.47 -20.37
CA LEU A 97 -2.20 -4.21 -19.32
C LEU A 97 -2.88 -3.96 -17.98
N TRP A 98 -3.91 -3.11 -17.97
CA TRP A 98 -4.66 -2.77 -16.76
C TRP A 98 -5.26 -4.00 -16.07
N ARG A 99 -5.89 -4.89 -16.86
CA ARG A 99 -6.40 -6.17 -16.33
C ARG A 99 -5.29 -7.03 -15.74
N THR A 100 -4.15 -7.16 -16.42
CA THR A 100 -3.00 -7.95 -15.95
C THR A 100 -2.51 -7.41 -14.61
N VAL A 101 -2.31 -6.11 -14.51
CA VAL A 101 -1.79 -5.45 -13.30
C VAL A 101 -2.77 -5.55 -12.14
N THR A 102 -4.06 -5.31 -12.39
CA THR A 102 -5.10 -5.41 -11.36
C THR A 102 -5.23 -6.85 -10.83
N THR A 103 -5.26 -7.82 -11.74
CA THR A 103 -5.33 -9.25 -11.36
C THR A 103 -4.12 -9.65 -10.54
N MET A 104 -2.93 -9.22 -10.94
CA MET A 104 -1.69 -9.54 -10.23
C MET A 104 -1.65 -8.89 -8.84
N ASN A 105 -2.01 -7.60 -8.72
CA ASN A 105 -2.07 -6.91 -7.44
C ASN A 105 -2.99 -7.64 -6.45
N ASN A 106 -4.22 -7.93 -6.88
CA ASN A 106 -5.22 -8.60 -6.04
C ASN A 106 -4.79 -10.02 -5.65
N ARG A 107 -4.14 -10.73 -6.59
CA ARG A 107 -3.66 -12.07 -6.36
C ARG A 107 -2.57 -12.10 -5.31
N VAL A 108 -1.55 -11.27 -5.43
CA VAL A 108 -0.44 -11.19 -4.47
C VAL A 108 -0.95 -10.74 -3.09
N ASN A 109 -1.84 -9.74 -3.04
CA ASN A 109 -2.44 -9.29 -1.79
C ASN A 109 -3.21 -10.40 -1.04
N LYS A 110 -3.73 -11.38 -1.76
CA LYS A 110 -4.44 -12.52 -1.17
C LYS A 110 -3.52 -13.68 -0.79
N GLU A 111 -2.43 -13.87 -1.53
CA GLU A 111 -1.55 -15.05 -1.38
C GLU A 111 -0.55 -14.89 -0.25
N ILE A 112 -0.07 -13.67 0.03
CA ILE A 112 0.92 -13.42 1.06
C ILE A 112 0.22 -13.17 2.40
N GLU A 113 0.64 -13.88 3.44
CA GLU A 113 0.22 -13.65 4.83
C GLU A 113 1.01 -12.46 5.40
N PRO A 114 0.34 -11.40 5.90
CA PRO A 114 1.02 -10.24 6.42
C PRO A 114 1.68 -10.56 7.78
N ILE A 115 2.98 -10.28 7.86
CA ILE A 115 3.77 -10.41 9.08
C ILE A 115 4.89 -9.37 9.05
N THR A 116 5.19 -8.74 10.19
CA THR A 116 6.31 -7.80 10.27
C THR A 116 7.65 -8.54 10.31
N ASP A 117 8.71 -7.92 9.86
CA ASP A 117 10.07 -8.47 9.96
C ASP A 117 10.47 -8.81 11.41
N MET A 118 10.01 -8.01 12.36
CA MET A 118 10.26 -8.25 13.77
C MET A 118 9.60 -9.54 14.26
N ASP A 119 8.35 -9.79 13.86
CA ASP A 119 7.60 -11.00 14.26
C ASP A 119 8.06 -12.23 13.48
N HIS A 120 8.54 -12.04 12.25
CA HIS A 120 8.95 -13.12 11.35
C HIS A 120 10.39 -13.55 11.60
N TRP A 121 11.31 -12.60 11.68
CA TRP A 121 12.76 -12.84 11.69
C TRP A 121 13.48 -12.31 12.93
N GLY A 122 12.78 -11.54 13.79
CA GLY A 122 13.38 -10.90 14.96
C GLY A 122 14.34 -9.73 14.61
N VAL A 123 14.17 -9.14 13.42
CA VAL A 123 14.97 -7.98 12.96
C VAL A 123 14.03 -6.84 12.58
N ILE A 124 14.57 -5.62 12.50
CA ILE A 124 13.76 -4.42 12.22
C ILE A 124 13.42 -4.30 10.74
N GLU A 125 14.30 -4.74 9.87
CA GLU A 125 14.22 -4.53 8.42
C GLU A 125 14.95 -5.65 7.69
N ARG A 126 14.23 -6.39 6.83
CA ARG A 126 14.79 -7.45 5.99
C ARG A 126 13.94 -7.64 4.75
N TRP A 127 14.49 -7.33 3.60
CA TRP A 127 13.83 -7.54 2.31
C TRP A 127 14.13 -8.94 1.77
N ASP A 128 13.10 -9.64 1.34
CA ASP A 128 13.23 -10.92 0.63
C ASP A 128 12.13 -11.13 -0.43
N MET A 129 11.86 -12.35 -0.81
CA MET A 129 10.89 -12.72 -1.86
C MET A 129 9.70 -13.51 -1.32
N ALA A 130 9.41 -13.44 -0.03
CA ALA A 130 8.32 -14.19 0.62
C ALA A 130 8.26 -15.66 0.17
N GLU A 131 9.37 -16.36 0.20
CA GLU A 131 9.47 -17.74 -0.31
C GLU A 131 8.63 -18.72 0.52
N ASP A 132 8.35 -18.38 1.76
CA ASP A 132 7.45 -19.10 2.67
C ASP A 132 6.00 -18.60 2.64
N GLY A 133 5.69 -17.62 1.80
CA GLY A 133 4.36 -17.03 1.64
C GLY A 133 4.00 -15.96 2.67
N LYS A 134 4.98 -15.45 3.42
CA LYS A 134 4.79 -14.42 4.46
C LYS A 134 5.67 -13.21 4.20
N GLY A 135 5.25 -12.03 4.68
CA GLY A 135 6.06 -10.81 4.57
C GLY A 135 5.28 -9.55 4.85
N ASP A 136 5.98 -8.42 4.86
CA ASP A 136 5.38 -7.10 4.98
C ASP A 136 5.42 -6.32 3.66
N CYS A 137 5.41 -4.99 3.68
CA CYS A 137 5.17 -4.22 2.47
C CYS A 137 6.20 -4.45 1.36
N GLU A 138 7.45 -4.72 1.70
CA GLU A 138 8.55 -4.90 0.76
C GLU A 138 8.43 -6.22 -0.03
N GLU A 139 8.05 -7.29 0.63
CA GLU A 139 7.86 -8.60 -0.02
C GLU A 139 6.71 -8.55 -1.00
N TYR A 140 5.59 -7.91 -0.62
CA TYR A 140 4.48 -7.68 -1.55
C TYR A 140 4.95 -6.93 -2.80
N VAL A 141 5.75 -5.88 -2.63
CA VAL A 141 6.31 -5.10 -3.75
C VAL A 141 7.21 -5.96 -4.63
N ASN A 142 8.14 -6.70 -4.02
CA ASN A 142 9.10 -7.53 -4.73
C ASN A 142 8.42 -8.64 -5.53
N ILE A 143 7.46 -9.36 -4.94
CA ILE A 143 6.69 -10.41 -5.61
C ILE A 143 5.82 -9.85 -6.74
N LYS A 144 5.12 -8.73 -6.51
CA LYS A 144 4.33 -8.08 -7.55
C LYS A 144 5.20 -7.70 -8.73
N ARG A 145 6.34 -7.04 -8.49
CA ARG A 145 7.29 -6.64 -9.52
C ARG A 145 7.80 -7.83 -10.32
N LYS A 146 8.31 -8.86 -9.63
CA LYS A 146 8.81 -10.08 -10.28
C LYS A 146 7.77 -10.67 -11.23
N ARG A 147 6.56 -10.92 -10.74
CA ARG A 147 5.49 -11.53 -11.54
C ARG A 147 5.01 -10.65 -12.69
N LEU A 148 5.04 -9.33 -12.54
CA LEU A 148 4.68 -8.40 -13.62
C LEU A 148 5.78 -8.35 -14.70
N VAL A 149 7.05 -8.44 -14.31
CA VAL A 149 8.17 -8.58 -15.26
C VAL A 149 8.07 -9.92 -16.01
N GLU A 150 7.79 -11.02 -15.33
CA GLU A 150 7.53 -12.32 -15.93
C GLU A 150 6.33 -12.31 -16.90
N ALA A 151 5.36 -11.44 -16.66
CA ALA A 151 4.22 -11.18 -17.55
C ALA A 151 4.56 -10.23 -18.73
N GLY A 152 5.82 -9.83 -18.88
CA GLY A 152 6.32 -9.03 -20.01
C GLY A 152 6.23 -7.52 -19.81
N ILE A 153 6.01 -7.03 -18.58
CA ILE A 153 6.03 -5.60 -18.28
C ILE A 153 7.49 -5.18 -18.03
N ALA A 154 7.92 -4.10 -18.69
CA ALA A 154 9.27 -3.57 -18.53
C ALA A 154 9.59 -3.29 -17.05
N ARG A 155 10.66 -3.88 -16.54
CA ARG A 155 11.12 -3.65 -15.15
C ARG A 155 11.38 -2.17 -14.91
N ARG A 156 11.91 -1.45 -15.88
CA ARG A 156 12.22 -0.02 -15.80
C ARG A 156 10.98 0.83 -15.54
N ALA A 157 9.79 0.39 -15.94
CA ALA A 157 8.52 1.05 -15.63
C ALA A 157 7.92 0.67 -14.25
N LEU A 158 8.51 -0.31 -13.55
CA LEU A 158 8.07 -0.82 -12.26
C LEU A 158 9.10 -0.43 -11.18
N ARG A 159 8.78 0.56 -10.35
CA ARG A 159 9.72 1.09 -9.33
C ARG A 159 9.22 0.92 -7.92
N VAL A 160 10.08 0.46 -7.04
CA VAL A 160 9.81 0.50 -5.59
C VAL A 160 9.84 1.93 -5.12
N VAL A 161 8.86 2.31 -4.32
CA VAL A 161 8.69 3.65 -3.77
C VAL A 161 8.54 3.55 -2.27
N VAL A 162 9.28 4.39 -1.54
CA VAL A 162 9.07 4.60 -0.11
C VAL A 162 8.20 5.84 0.08
N VAL A 163 7.16 5.67 0.84
CA VAL A 163 6.19 6.71 1.19
C VAL A 163 6.05 6.81 2.72
N ILE A 164 5.45 7.89 3.19
CA ILE A 164 4.80 7.95 4.50
C ILE A 164 3.31 7.82 4.24
N ASP A 165 2.69 6.88 4.88
CA ASP A 165 1.27 6.57 4.71
C ASP A 165 0.35 7.47 5.54
N GLU A 166 -0.95 7.19 5.51
CA GLU A 166 -1.99 7.95 6.23
C GLU A 166 -1.88 7.84 7.76
N GLU A 167 -1.14 6.84 8.27
CA GLU A 167 -0.88 6.64 9.71
C GLU A 167 0.46 7.26 10.15
N ASN A 168 1.15 7.98 9.24
CA ASN A 168 2.49 8.53 9.42
C ASN A 168 3.57 7.45 9.61
N ALA A 169 3.33 6.25 9.12
CA ALA A 169 4.31 5.17 9.11
C ALA A 169 5.08 5.11 7.78
N GLY A 170 6.32 4.64 7.82
CA GLY A 170 7.08 4.29 6.61
C GLY A 170 6.40 3.11 5.92
N HIS A 171 6.31 3.19 4.58
CA HIS A 171 5.64 2.16 3.80
C HIS A 171 6.27 2.02 2.42
N ALA A 172 6.33 0.80 1.90
CA ALA A 172 6.80 0.52 0.54
C ALA A 172 5.63 0.15 -0.38
N VAL A 173 5.62 0.73 -1.58
CA VAL A 173 4.63 0.45 -2.61
C VAL A 173 5.28 0.25 -3.97
N LEU A 174 4.62 -0.47 -4.88
CA LEU A 174 5.07 -0.60 -6.25
C LEU A 174 4.40 0.46 -7.12
N MET A 175 5.21 1.28 -7.80
CA MET A 175 4.75 2.25 -8.78
C MET A 175 4.85 1.66 -10.18
N LEU A 176 3.75 1.68 -10.92
CA LEU A 176 3.71 1.45 -12.36
C LEU A 176 3.70 2.78 -13.09
N ARG A 177 4.71 3.04 -13.89
CA ARG A 177 4.84 4.23 -14.72
C ARG A 177 4.22 4.00 -16.09
N THR A 178 3.27 4.87 -16.48
CA THR A 178 2.54 4.73 -17.75
C THR A 178 2.48 6.04 -18.51
N ASP A 179 2.06 5.98 -19.77
CA ASP A 179 1.73 7.15 -20.59
C ASP A 179 0.54 7.97 -20.06
N LYS A 180 -0.22 7.40 -19.11
CA LYS A 180 -1.38 8.04 -18.45
C LYS A 180 -1.09 8.50 -17.01
N GLY A 181 0.19 8.46 -16.59
CA GLY A 181 0.63 8.82 -15.24
C GLY A 181 1.13 7.63 -14.43
N ASP A 182 1.49 7.91 -13.18
CA ASP A 182 2.04 6.94 -12.24
C ASP A 182 0.94 6.34 -11.37
N PHE A 183 0.83 5.01 -11.32
CA PHE A 183 -0.16 4.25 -10.57
C PHE A 183 0.49 3.41 -9.48
N ILE A 184 -0.20 3.26 -8.35
CA ILE A 184 0.32 2.61 -7.16
C ILE A 184 -0.39 1.28 -6.90
N LEU A 185 0.41 0.22 -6.81
CA LEU A 185 0.01 -1.11 -6.37
C LEU A 185 0.45 -1.27 -4.90
N ASP A 186 -0.52 -1.50 -4.04
CA ASP A 186 -0.36 -1.47 -2.60
C ASP A 186 -0.88 -2.77 -1.97
N ASN A 187 -0.27 -3.23 -0.87
CA ASN A 187 -0.80 -4.37 -0.11
C ASN A 187 -1.91 -3.98 0.86
N LYS A 188 -1.98 -2.72 1.30
CA LYS A 188 -3.05 -2.21 2.16
C LYS A 188 -4.41 -2.12 1.45
N ARG A 189 -4.43 -2.10 0.12
CA ARG A 189 -5.67 -1.98 -0.68
C ARG A 189 -5.57 -2.70 -2.02
N ASN A 190 -6.69 -3.27 -2.47
CA ASN A 190 -6.76 -3.93 -3.77
C ASN A 190 -6.93 -2.94 -4.94
N ALA A 191 -7.50 -1.77 -4.67
CA ALA A 191 -7.67 -0.73 -5.68
C ALA A 191 -6.31 -0.12 -6.04
N ILE A 192 -5.99 -0.12 -7.33
CA ILE A 192 -4.83 0.59 -7.87
C ILE A 192 -5.23 2.05 -8.08
N LEU A 193 -4.52 2.95 -7.44
CA LEU A 193 -4.80 4.39 -7.47
C LEU A 193 -3.71 5.14 -8.22
N ALA A 194 -4.07 6.26 -8.82
CA ALA A 194 -3.06 7.23 -9.25
C ALA A 194 -2.32 7.76 -8.01
N TRP A 195 -1.02 8.01 -8.11
CA TRP A 195 -0.18 8.36 -6.98
C TRP A 195 -0.76 9.49 -6.10
N HIS A 196 -1.32 10.52 -6.72
CA HIS A 196 -1.88 11.69 -6.06
C HIS A 196 -3.24 11.44 -5.36
N GLN A 197 -3.82 10.25 -5.54
CA GLN A 197 -5.09 9.83 -4.92
C GLN A 197 -4.87 8.91 -3.70
N THR A 198 -3.63 8.54 -3.40
CA THR A 198 -3.32 7.62 -2.31
C THR A 198 -3.40 8.27 -0.92
N GLY A 199 -3.20 9.58 -0.84
CA GLY A 199 -3.05 10.30 0.43
C GLY A 199 -1.63 10.24 1.02
N TYR A 200 -0.69 9.57 0.36
CA TYR A 200 0.67 9.36 0.83
C TYR A 200 1.59 10.54 0.57
N VAL A 201 2.65 10.66 1.39
CA VAL A 201 3.79 11.55 1.16
C VAL A 201 4.91 10.77 0.49
N TYR A 202 5.28 11.13 -0.72
CA TYR A 202 6.26 10.42 -1.54
C TYR A 202 7.69 10.86 -1.21
N VAL A 203 8.46 9.97 -0.59
CA VAL A 203 9.80 10.28 -0.08
C VAL A 203 10.87 10.03 -1.13
N LYS A 204 10.95 8.81 -1.64
CA LYS A 204 11.98 8.38 -2.59
C LYS A 204 11.53 7.14 -3.38
N ARG A 205 12.15 6.92 -4.53
CA ARG A 205 11.96 5.71 -5.33
C ARG A 205 13.26 5.22 -5.95
N GLU A 206 13.26 3.98 -6.45
CA GLU A 206 14.34 3.46 -7.27
C GLU A 206 14.54 4.34 -8.53
N SER A 207 15.78 4.55 -8.91
CA SER A 207 16.14 5.20 -10.16
C SER A 207 15.78 4.31 -11.36
N GLN A 208 15.41 4.94 -12.49
CA GLN A 208 15.19 4.25 -13.75
C GLN A 208 16.45 4.23 -14.63
N ASP A 209 17.46 5.01 -14.26
CA ASP A 209 18.64 5.23 -15.09
C ASP A 209 19.85 4.40 -14.63
N ARG A 210 19.86 3.99 -13.36
CA ARG A 210 20.95 3.22 -12.74
C ARG A 210 20.48 2.51 -11.47
N ILE A 211 21.26 1.58 -10.97
CA ILE A 211 21.07 1.02 -9.63
C ILE A 211 21.25 2.14 -8.60
N GLY A 212 20.22 2.46 -7.85
CA GLY A 212 20.19 3.54 -6.88
C GLY A 212 18.81 4.16 -6.71
N TRP A 213 18.73 5.26 -5.98
CA TRP A 213 17.48 5.89 -5.57
C TRP A 213 17.47 7.38 -5.83
N VAL A 214 16.28 7.92 -6.11
CA VAL A 214 16.02 9.35 -6.30
C VAL A 214 15.00 9.84 -5.29
N ALA A 215 15.19 11.07 -4.81
CA ALA A 215 14.27 11.74 -3.91
C ALA A 215 13.04 12.27 -4.69
N LEU A 216 11.89 12.25 -4.02
CA LEU A 216 10.61 12.75 -4.54
C LEU A 216 10.13 14.00 -3.81
N GLY A 217 10.96 14.58 -2.94
CA GLY A 217 10.75 15.89 -2.32
C GLY A 217 9.59 15.98 -1.34
N GLY A 218 9.05 14.84 -0.87
CA GLY A 218 7.86 14.83 -0.02
C GLY A 218 6.58 15.18 -0.81
N ALA A 219 6.53 14.86 -2.11
CA ALA A 219 5.38 15.15 -2.96
C ALA A 219 4.09 14.53 -2.39
N THR A 220 3.04 15.34 -2.33
CA THR A 220 1.66 14.91 -1.97
C THR A 220 0.73 15.19 -3.16
N GLY A 221 -0.37 14.46 -3.21
CA GLY A 221 -1.43 14.78 -4.17
C GLY A 221 -1.99 16.19 -3.92
N PRO A 222 -2.54 16.86 -4.93
CA PRO A 222 -3.21 18.15 -4.73
C PRO A 222 -4.31 17.98 -3.67
N GLN A 223 -4.27 18.84 -2.66
CA GLN A 223 -5.33 18.93 -1.66
C GLN A 223 -6.60 19.36 -2.38
N VAL A 224 -7.55 18.45 -2.54
CA VAL A 224 -8.89 18.87 -3.01
C VAL A 224 -9.53 19.60 -1.84
N ALA A 225 -9.62 20.92 -1.93
CA ALA A 225 -10.36 21.69 -0.95
C ALA A 225 -11.80 21.16 -0.93
N SER A 226 -12.19 20.49 0.14
CA SER A 226 -13.59 20.13 0.39
C SER A 226 -14.38 21.41 0.53
N ARG A 227 -15.23 21.72 -0.45
CA ARG A 227 -16.24 22.76 -0.38
C ARG A 227 -17.44 22.28 0.43
#